data_ce2bc367c191de6cd3242e084a357acd
#
_entry.id   ce2bc367c191de6cd3242e084a357acd
#
_cell.length_a   1.000
_cell.length_b   1.000
_cell.length_c   1.000
_cell.angle_alpha   90.00
_cell.angle_beta   90.00
_cell.angle_gamma   90.00
#
_symmetry.space_group_name_H-M   'P 1'
#
loop_
_entity.id
_entity.type
_entity.pdbx_description
1 polymer ?
#
loop_
_entity_poly.entity_id
_entity_poly.type
_entity_poly.pdbx_seq_one_letter_code
_entity_poly.pdbx_strand_id
1 'polypeptide(L)'
;MRRIGYGLIFLLMFFVLFTGCATFRPVDLNPQIRSGQLVQKTDNFIVLFDKSASMGLSKKTEMADDPMSAKVGDATRLIHAKDTTKNMIATIPEIRLDAGLRTFWSEETALIYGMKPLVKEDYTKATNSIENVNRRTPMGKAITAAGNDLKWAKGNSAIIIVSDFSETPGVDDIRPATVMEAITKVNAEYGDKLCVYAIQVGYTPDGKELSEQIVQNVEGGYTVNADRLVKPAAMAAFVERVIAGNCLRYRQLAAQPKEKVVILATESMVSEKVFDAMSDMKAENKVVILAFEDVHFDFDKSTLKPETQTILKRNIQLLKDNPKAKIRIAGYTSAAGTMAYNQALSERRAKAVQAYLINEGIVTPDRLSTIGYGETNPAMYEAAPKELYSKAAKANMRVLFEIIVE
;
A
#
# COMPACT_ATOMS: atom_id res chain seq x y z
N MET A 1 43.14 -40.21 -59.81
CA MET A 1 41.98 -39.32 -59.60
C MET A 1 41.38 -39.64 -58.24
N ARG A 2 41.68 -38.83 -57.22
CA ARG A 2 41.12 -38.99 -55.85
C ARG A 2 39.98 -37.97 -55.64
N ARG A 3 38.80 -38.49 -55.40
CA ARG A 3 37.64 -37.69 -55.02
C ARG A 3 37.71 -37.39 -53.54
N ILE A 4 37.75 -36.07 -53.19
CA ILE A 4 37.67 -35.56 -51.84
C ILE A 4 36.16 -35.33 -51.54
N GLY A 5 35.64 -36.08 -50.57
CA GLY A 5 34.26 -35.92 -50.10
C GLY A 5 34.24 -34.88 -48.97
N TYR A 6 33.48 -33.80 -49.15
CA TYR A 6 33.22 -32.81 -48.11
C TYR A 6 32.07 -33.33 -47.22
N GLY A 7 32.43 -33.74 -46.00
CA GLY A 7 31.44 -34.05 -44.97
C GLY A 7 30.93 -32.73 -44.35
N LEU A 8 29.63 -32.48 -44.54
CA LEU A 8 28.92 -31.34 -43.93
C LEU A 8 28.58 -31.73 -42.48
N ILE A 9 29.29 -31.14 -41.51
CA ILE A 9 28.97 -31.27 -40.09
C ILE A 9 27.86 -30.29 -39.76
N PHE A 10 26.62 -30.81 -39.60
CA PHE A 10 25.51 -30.05 -39.05
C PHE A 10 25.68 -29.93 -37.53
N LEU A 11 26.13 -28.77 -37.06
CA LEU A 11 26.15 -28.45 -35.63
C LEU A 11 24.73 -28.06 -35.20
N LEU A 12 24.01 -29.04 -34.64
CA LEU A 12 22.69 -28.79 -34.01
C LEU A 12 22.92 -28.01 -32.72
N MET A 13 22.76 -26.69 -32.79
CA MET A 13 22.73 -25.80 -31.62
C MET A 13 21.41 -25.99 -30.89
N PHE A 14 21.41 -26.83 -29.85
CA PHE A 14 20.28 -26.97 -28.93
C PHE A 14 20.11 -25.64 -28.15
N PHE A 15 19.21 -24.79 -28.61
CA PHE A 15 18.72 -23.65 -27.80
C PHE A 15 17.84 -24.20 -26.69
N VAL A 16 18.42 -24.46 -25.52
CA VAL A 16 17.65 -24.69 -24.30
C VAL A 16 17.03 -23.37 -23.91
N LEU A 17 15.77 -23.19 -24.30
CA LEU A 17 14.92 -22.14 -23.76
C LEU A 17 14.73 -22.44 -22.26
N PHE A 18 15.60 -21.90 -21.42
CA PHE A 18 15.32 -21.74 -20.00
C PHE A 18 14.13 -20.78 -19.87
N THR A 19 12.92 -21.31 -19.85
CA THR A 19 11.79 -20.60 -19.25
C THR A 19 12.03 -20.54 -17.75
N GLY A 20 12.96 -19.71 -17.33
CA GLY A 20 13.19 -19.45 -15.93
C GLY A 20 11.94 -18.79 -15.37
N CYS A 21 11.25 -19.43 -14.43
CA CYS A 21 10.35 -18.74 -13.51
C CYS A 21 11.11 -17.51 -13.01
N ALA A 22 10.61 -16.32 -13.31
CA ALA A 22 11.24 -15.09 -12.86
C ALA A 22 11.22 -15.08 -11.32
N THR A 23 12.37 -15.39 -10.72
CA THR A 23 12.53 -15.36 -9.27
C THR A 23 12.31 -13.92 -8.80
N PHE A 24 11.51 -13.72 -7.77
CA PHE A 24 11.33 -12.42 -7.14
C PHE A 24 12.69 -11.87 -6.71
N ARG A 25 13.01 -10.66 -7.18
CA ARG A 25 14.22 -9.95 -6.78
C ARG A 25 13.81 -8.74 -5.93
N PRO A 26 14.06 -8.75 -4.61
CA PRO A 26 13.69 -7.63 -3.76
C PRO A 26 14.45 -6.37 -4.17
N VAL A 27 13.79 -5.21 -4.02
CA VAL A 27 14.46 -3.91 -4.10
C VAL A 27 15.31 -3.74 -2.85
N ASP A 28 16.56 -3.31 -3.00
CA ASP A 28 17.43 -3.00 -1.86
C ASP A 28 17.05 -1.62 -1.29
N LEU A 29 16.49 -1.60 -0.08
CA LEU A 29 16.13 -0.39 0.66
C LEU A 29 17.25 0.12 1.59
N ASN A 30 18.39 -0.59 1.69
CA ASN A 30 19.50 -0.18 2.56
C ASN A 30 20.10 1.18 2.20
N PRO A 31 20.25 1.57 0.91
CA PRO A 31 20.71 2.91 0.56
C PRO A 31 19.81 4.02 1.11
N GLN A 32 18.48 3.83 1.10
CA GLN A 32 17.51 4.81 1.63
C GLN A 32 17.59 4.92 3.16
N ILE A 33 17.82 3.82 3.86
CA ILE A 33 18.08 3.83 5.32
C ILE A 33 19.38 4.59 5.62
N ARG A 34 20.47 4.25 4.91
CA ARG A 34 21.78 4.90 5.14
C ARG A 34 21.78 6.39 4.82
N SER A 35 21.01 6.82 3.84
CA SER A 35 20.88 8.25 3.49
C SER A 35 19.91 9.04 4.35
N GLY A 36 19.15 8.36 5.22
CA GLY A 36 18.08 8.98 6.02
C GLY A 36 16.79 9.30 5.22
N GLN A 37 16.71 8.91 3.96
CA GLN A 37 15.47 9.05 3.17
C GLN A 37 14.35 8.16 3.71
N LEU A 38 14.70 6.96 4.19
CA LEU A 38 13.79 6.06 4.88
C LEU A 38 14.19 6.00 6.35
N VAL A 39 13.34 6.54 7.22
CA VAL A 39 13.57 6.55 8.66
C VAL A 39 12.72 5.46 9.30
N GLN A 40 13.38 4.55 10.02
CA GLN A 40 12.68 3.52 10.77
C GLN A 40 11.87 4.14 11.92
N LYS A 41 10.59 3.80 12.00
CA LYS A 41 9.67 4.19 13.07
C LYS A 41 8.97 3.01 13.71
N THR A 42 8.92 1.88 13.01
CA THR A 42 8.37 0.62 13.54
C THR A 42 9.51 -0.21 14.12
N ASP A 43 9.38 -0.58 15.38
CA ASP A 43 10.37 -1.36 16.11
C ASP A 43 10.05 -2.85 16.10
N ASN A 44 8.75 -3.17 15.97
CA ASN A 44 8.25 -4.54 16.04
C ASN A 44 7.16 -4.78 14.99
N PHE A 45 7.08 -5.99 14.46
CA PHE A 45 5.89 -6.40 13.73
C PHE A 45 5.50 -7.85 14.04
N ILE A 46 4.22 -8.15 13.89
CA ILE A 46 3.72 -9.52 13.92
C ILE A 46 2.84 -9.77 12.70
N VAL A 47 3.11 -10.86 11.97
CA VAL A 47 2.24 -11.34 10.90
C VAL A 47 1.23 -12.32 11.49
N LEU A 48 -0.05 -12.05 11.23
CA LEU A 48 -1.15 -12.98 11.45
C LEU A 48 -1.43 -13.67 10.12
N PHE A 49 -1.10 -14.94 10.05
CA PHE A 49 -1.15 -15.71 8.82
C PHE A 49 -2.32 -16.70 8.86
N ASP A 50 -3.28 -16.47 7.98
CA ASP A 50 -4.43 -17.35 7.80
C ASP A 50 -4.03 -18.65 7.12
N LYS A 51 -4.41 -19.78 7.72
CA LYS A 51 -4.26 -21.09 7.12
C LYS A 51 -5.55 -21.90 7.13
N SER A 52 -6.69 -21.22 7.20
CA SER A 52 -8.04 -21.78 7.16
C SER A 52 -8.38 -22.48 5.82
N ALA A 53 -9.55 -23.08 5.76
CA ALA A 53 -10.02 -23.85 4.60
C ALA A 53 -10.01 -23.04 3.31
N SER A 54 -10.49 -21.80 3.34
CA SER A 54 -10.57 -20.91 2.17
C SER A 54 -9.22 -20.63 1.53
N MET A 55 -8.13 -20.63 2.33
CA MET A 55 -6.77 -20.45 1.84
C MET A 55 -6.26 -21.64 1.02
N GLY A 56 -6.90 -22.81 1.14
CA GLY A 56 -6.61 -24.01 0.31
C GLY A 56 -7.24 -23.96 -1.08
N LEU A 57 -8.17 -23.04 -1.32
CA LEU A 57 -8.87 -22.91 -2.60
C LEU A 57 -7.91 -22.40 -3.69
N SER A 58 -8.13 -22.93 -4.93
CA SER A 58 -7.43 -22.41 -6.10
C SER A 58 -7.94 -21.00 -6.43
N LYS A 59 -7.05 -20.11 -6.83
CA LYS A 59 -7.42 -18.79 -7.37
C LYS A 59 -8.39 -18.86 -8.56
N LYS A 60 -8.37 -19.98 -9.30
CA LYS A 60 -9.23 -20.19 -10.48
C LYS A 60 -10.72 -20.40 -10.15
N THR A 61 -11.05 -20.80 -8.93
CA THR A 61 -12.42 -21.24 -8.60
C THR A 61 -13.42 -20.08 -8.42
N GLU A 62 -12.93 -18.85 -8.25
CA GLU A 62 -13.77 -17.72 -7.84
C GLU A 62 -13.90 -16.60 -8.87
N MET A 63 -13.17 -16.66 -9.98
CA MET A 63 -13.06 -15.52 -10.87
C MET A 63 -13.04 -15.96 -12.35
N ALA A 64 -14.14 -16.53 -12.81
CA ALA A 64 -14.34 -16.80 -14.24
C ALA A 64 -14.26 -15.51 -15.10
N ASP A 65 -14.40 -14.35 -14.47
CA ASP A 65 -14.49 -13.06 -15.14
C ASP A 65 -13.27 -12.13 -14.91
N ASP A 66 -12.26 -12.51 -14.10
CA ASP A 66 -11.05 -11.69 -13.93
C ASP A 66 -9.88 -12.17 -14.77
N PRO A 67 -9.47 -11.38 -15.81
CA PRO A 67 -8.33 -11.71 -16.67
C PRO A 67 -6.99 -11.82 -15.94
N MET A 68 -6.84 -11.23 -14.75
CA MET A 68 -5.60 -11.33 -13.96
C MET A 68 -5.49 -12.63 -13.17
N SER A 69 -6.59 -13.23 -12.76
CA SER A 69 -6.58 -14.53 -12.05
C SER A 69 -6.16 -15.70 -12.96
N ALA A 70 -6.42 -15.58 -14.26
CA ALA A 70 -6.08 -16.60 -15.27
C ALA A 70 -4.57 -16.75 -15.55
N LYS A 71 -3.73 -15.83 -15.09
CA LYS A 71 -2.28 -15.80 -15.37
C LYS A 71 -1.39 -16.34 -14.25
N VAL A 72 -1.92 -16.55 -13.07
CA VAL A 72 -1.18 -17.13 -11.94
C VAL A 72 -1.59 -18.59 -11.84
N GLY A 73 -0.77 -19.52 -12.34
CA GLY A 73 -1.02 -20.97 -12.42
C GLY A 73 -1.81 -21.60 -11.26
N ASP A 74 -1.82 -22.92 -11.12
CA ASP A 74 -2.63 -23.66 -10.13
C ASP A 74 -2.25 -23.43 -8.63
N ALA A 75 -1.60 -22.31 -8.31
CA ALA A 75 -1.21 -21.95 -6.96
C ALA A 75 -2.45 -21.66 -6.10
N THR A 76 -2.52 -22.30 -4.95
CA THR A 76 -3.54 -21.99 -3.94
C THR A 76 -3.29 -20.62 -3.33
N ARG A 77 -4.32 -20.00 -2.70
CA ARG A 77 -4.18 -18.75 -1.92
C ARG A 77 -3.07 -18.90 -0.86
N LEU A 78 -2.96 -20.06 -0.22
CA LEU A 78 -1.93 -20.33 0.78
C LEU A 78 -0.51 -20.18 0.21
N ILE A 79 -0.23 -20.75 -0.98
CA ILE A 79 1.08 -20.64 -1.63
C ILE A 79 1.37 -19.17 -1.93
N HIS A 80 0.39 -18.45 -2.46
CA HIS A 80 0.54 -17.02 -2.76
C HIS A 80 0.78 -16.18 -1.49
N ALA A 81 0.07 -16.48 -0.40
CA ALA A 81 0.28 -15.84 0.89
C ALA A 81 1.70 -16.08 1.43
N LYS A 82 2.19 -17.33 1.34
CA LYS A 82 3.56 -17.70 1.73
C LYS A 82 4.60 -16.94 0.91
N ASP A 83 4.43 -16.90 -0.42
CA ASP A 83 5.36 -16.20 -1.30
C ASP A 83 5.33 -14.68 -1.04
N THR A 84 4.15 -14.09 -0.85
CA THR A 84 4.01 -12.68 -0.48
C THR A 84 4.72 -12.37 0.83
N THR A 85 4.53 -13.20 1.85
CA THR A 85 5.18 -13.03 3.16
C THR A 85 6.69 -13.16 3.05
N LYS A 86 7.21 -14.18 2.34
CA LYS A 86 8.66 -14.35 2.11
C LYS A 86 9.27 -13.19 1.35
N ASN A 87 8.59 -12.71 0.29
CA ASN A 87 9.04 -11.57 -0.49
C ASN A 87 9.08 -10.28 0.34
N MET A 88 8.10 -10.08 1.23
CA MET A 88 8.11 -8.98 2.19
C MET A 88 9.34 -9.06 3.10
N ILE A 89 9.59 -10.21 3.73
CA ILE A 89 10.74 -10.42 4.61
C ILE A 89 12.07 -10.21 3.87
N ALA A 90 12.18 -10.71 2.64
CA ALA A 90 13.37 -10.50 1.80
C ALA A 90 13.62 -9.01 1.50
N THR A 91 12.56 -8.22 1.36
CA THR A 91 12.64 -6.78 1.02
C THR A 91 12.96 -5.90 2.24
N ILE A 92 12.70 -6.34 3.48
CA ILE A 92 13.05 -5.59 4.69
C ILE A 92 14.57 -5.29 4.68
N PRO A 93 15.00 -4.03 4.84
CA PRO A 93 16.42 -3.68 4.89
C PRO A 93 17.12 -4.22 6.16
N GLU A 94 18.43 -4.03 6.25
CA GLU A 94 19.24 -4.41 7.41
C GLU A 94 19.06 -3.40 8.54
N ILE A 95 17.99 -3.57 9.31
CA ILE A 95 17.63 -2.76 10.47
C ILE A 95 17.35 -3.65 11.67
N ARG A 96 17.41 -3.08 12.87
CA ARG A 96 16.98 -3.79 14.07
C ARG A 96 15.45 -3.77 14.16
N LEU A 97 14.83 -4.93 14.05
CA LEU A 97 13.39 -5.09 14.02
C LEU A 97 13.03 -6.42 14.67
N ASP A 98 12.17 -6.38 15.69
CA ASP A 98 11.63 -7.61 16.28
C ASP A 98 10.42 -8.08 15.48
N ALA A 99 10.34 -9.37 15.22
CA ALA A 99 9.32 -9.98 14.37
C ALA A 99 8.59 -11.11 15.06
N GLY A 100 7.31 -11.27 14.74
CA GLY A 100 6.49 -12.40 15.11
C GLY A 100 5.76 -12.99 13.92
N LEU A 101 5.46 -14.29 13.98
CA LEU A 101 4.59 -14.97 13.01
C LEU A 101 3.62 -15.87 13.75
N ARG A 102 2.36 -15.51 13.71
CA ARG A 102 1.27 -16.29 14.30
C ARG A 102 0.35 -16.81 13.21
N THR A 103 0.08 -18.09 13.21
CA THR A 103 -0.93 -18.69 12.35
C THR A 103 -2.25 -18.82 13.10
N PHE A 104 -3.38 -18.82 12.36
CA PHE A 104 -4.69 -19.06 12.93
C PHE A 104 -5.55 -19.96 12.04
N TRP A 105 -6.34 -20.82 12.68
CA TRP A 105 -7.26 -21.77 12.04
C TRP A 105 -8.19 -22.38 13.09
N SER A 106 -9.40 -22.76 12.73
CA SER A 106 -10.40 -23.34 13.64
C SER A 106 -10.66 -22.43 14.85
N GLU A 107 -10.49 -22.95 16.06
CA GLU A 107 -10.56 -22.22 17.31
C GLU A 107 -9.16 -21.87 17.86
N GLU A 108 -8.11 -22.15 17.12
CA GLU A 108 -6.73 -22.13 17.57
C GLU A 108 -5.90 -21.06 16.89
N THR A 109 -4.86 -20.62 17.59
CA THR A 109 -3.80 -19.77 17.04
C THR A 109 -2.46 -20.27 17.58
N ALA A 110 -1.40 -20.21 16.76
CA ALA A 110 -0.07 -20.62 17.18
C ALA A 110 1.00 -19.59 16.79
N LEU A 111 1.80 -19.17 17.74
CA LEU A 111 2.97 -18.35 17.51
C LEU A 111 4.12 -19.26 17.04
N ILE A 112 4.39 -19.31 15.75
CA ILE A 112 5.39 -20.20 15.14
C ILE A 112 6.76 -19.55 14.96
N TYR A 113 6.82 -18.21 15.01
CA TYR A 113 8.04 -17.43 15.18
C TYR A 113 7.74 -16.40 16.26
N GLY A 114 8.40 -16.52 17.40
CA GLY A 114 8.13 -15.66 18.56
C GLY A 114 8.63 -14.23 18.36
N MET A 115 8.15 -13.30 19.19
CA MET A 115 8.61 -11.91 19.19
C MET A 115 10.09 -11.84 19.56
N LYS A 116 10.96 -11.73 18.57
CA LYS A 116 12.43 -11.72 18.71
C LYS A 116 13.07 -11.02 17.50
N PRO A 117 14.35 -10.66 17.58
CA PRO A 117 15.06 -10.07 16.43
C PRO A 117 14.86 -10.86 15.15
N LEU A 118 14.54 -10.16 14.06
CA LEU A 118 14.28 -10.77 12.77
C LEU A 118 15.53 -11.46 12.21
N VAL A 119 15.47 -12.77 12.06
CA VAL A 119 16.41 -13.56 11.27
C VAL A 119 15.68 -14.04 10.04
N LYS A 120 15.95 -13.43 8.89
CA LYS A 120 15.19 -13.65 7.65
C LYS A 120 15.10 -15.12 7.23
N GLU A 121 16.19 -15.87 7.38
CA GLU A 121 16.23 -17.32 7.06
C GLU A 121 15.27 -18.13 7.95
N ASP A 122 15.31 -17.89 9.27
CA ASP A 122 14.49 -18.63 10.22
C ASP A 122 13.02 -18.28 10.07
N TYR A 123 12.73 -16.99 9.82
CA TYR A 123 11.38 -16.53 9.54
C TYR A 123 10.83 -17.17 8.24
N THR A 124 11.67 -17.25 7.21
CA THR A 124 11.33 -17.91 5.94
C THR A 124 11.08 -19.41 6.12
N LYS A 125 11.90 -20.10 6.96
CA LYS A 125 11.67 -21.52 7.31
C LYS A 125 10.33 -21.68 8.04
N ALA A 126 10.02 -20.82 9.01
CA ALA A 126 8.74 -20.84 9.70
C ALA A 126 7.56 -20.57 8.77
N THR A 127 7.70 -19.64 7.81
CA THR A 127 6.66 -19.40 6.78
C THR A 127 6.47 -20.62 5.88
N ASN A 128 7.55 -21.29 5.48
CA ASN A 128 7.48 -22.47 4.64
C ASN A 128 6.82 -23.68 5.34
N SER A 129 6.91 -23.79 6.65
CA SER A 129 6.30 -24.88 7.42
C SER A 129 4.78 -24.73 7.59
N ILE A 130 4.18 -23.63 7.16
CA ILE A 130 2.72 -23.45 7.27
C ILE A 130 2.03 -24.38 6.27
N GLU A 131 1.11 -25.20 6.75
CA GLU A 131 0.26 -26.07 5.97
C GLU A 131 -1.19 -25.66 6.08
N ASN A 132 -1.97 -25.85 5.01
CA ASN A 132 -3.41 -25.57 5.04
C ASN A 132 -4.12 -26.56 5.96
N VAL A 133 -5.10 -26.04 6.69
CA VAL A 133 -5.98 -26.84 7.54
C VAL A 133 -7.42 -26.56 7.15
N ASN A 134 -8.13 -27.60 6.77
CA ASN A 134 -9.53 -27.47 6.38
C ASN A 134 -10.44 -27.17 7.59
N ARG A 135 -10.35 -25.95 8.12
CA ARG A 135 -11.01 -25.49 9.36
C ARG A 135 -11.39 -24.01 9.26
N ARG A 136 -12.13 -23.52 10.26
CA ARG A 136 -12.65 -22.14 10.39
C ARG A 136 -11.56 -21.08 10.54
N THR A 137 -11.96 -19.81 10.45
CA THR A 137 -11.09 -18.63 10.49
C THR A 137 -11.33 -17.77 11.74
N PRO A 138 -10.69 -18.06 12.90
CA PRO A 138 -10.90 -17.32 14.14
C PRO A 138 -10.10 -15.99 14.17
N MET A 139 -10.32 -15.10 13.21
CA MET A 139 -9.52 -13.89 13.04
C MET A 139 -9.57 -12.96 14.26
N GLY A 140 -10.72 -12.78 14.90
CA GLY A 140 -10.82 -11.96 16.12
C GLY A 140 -9.94 -12.49 17.27
N LYS A 141 -9.89 -13.83 17.45
CA LYS A 141 -8.98 -14.46 18.43
C LYS A 141 -7.52 -14.23 18.07
N ALA A 142 -7.18 -14.33 16.77
CA ALA A 142 -5.82 -14.10 16.31
C ALA A 142 -5.36 -12.66 16.55
N ILE A 143 -6.20 -11.67 16.29
CA ILE A 143 -5.94 -10.25 16.56
C ILE A 143 -5.71 -10.03 18.07
N THR A 144 -6.57 -10.58 18.91
CA THR A 144 -6.42 -10.50 20.37
C THR A 144 -5.11 -11.14 20.85
N ALA A 145 -4.77 -12.32 20.30
CA ALA A 145 -3.53 -13.00 20.62
C ALA A 145 -2.29 -12.21 20.17
N ALA A 146 -2.33 -11.56 19.01
CA ALA A 146 -1.27 -10.67 18.55
C ALA A 146 -1.08 -9.47 19.50
N GLY A 147 -2.17 -8.87 19.98
CA GLY A 147 -2.08 -7.86 21.04
C GLY A 147 -1.31 -8.38 22.25
N ASN A 148 -1.64 -9.57 22.74
CA ASN A 148 -0.92 -10.17 23.87
C ASN A 148 0.57 -10.46 23.57
N ASP A 149 0.89 -10.90 22.33
CA ASP A 149 2.29 -11.12 21.92
C ASP A 149 3.11 -9.82 21.94
N LEU A 150 2.48 -8.70 21.58
CA LEU A 150 3.11 -7.37 21.55
C LEU A 150 3.24 -6.74 22.95
N LYS A 151 2.63 -7.30 23.99
CA LYS A 151 2.55 -6.68 25.32
C LYS A 151 3.92 -6.31 25.92
N TRP A 152 4.95 -7.06 25.60
CA TRP A 152 6.31 -6.82 26.08
C TRP A 152 7.22 -6.16 25.05
N ALA A 153 6.71 -5.90 23.85
CA ALA A 153 7.44 -5.21 22.82
C ALA A 153 7.59 -3.72 23.17
N LYS A 154 8.80 -3.19 22.97
CA LYS A 154 9.09 -1.77 23.20
C LYS A 154 8.99 -0.99 21.90
N GLY A 155 8.50 0.25 21.99
CA GLY A 155 8.40 1.12 20.81
C GLY A 155 7.13 0.90 20.01
N ASN A 156 7.19 1.19 18.71
CA ASN A 156 6.05 1.13 17.81
C ASN A 156 5.93 -0.25 17.18
N SER A 157 4.72 -0.72 17.02
CA SER A 157 4.42 -2.07 16.56
C SER A 157 3.49 -2.06 15.35
N ALA A 158 3.61 -3.08 14.51
CA ALA A 158 2.71 -3.32 13.40
C ALA A 158 2.08 -4.72 13.47
N ILE A 159 0.79 -4.82 13.23
CA ILE A 159 0.10 -6.08 12.96
C ILE A 159 -0.14 -6.15 11.46
N ILE A 160 0.29 -7.23 10.81
CA ILE A 160 0.11 -7.47 9.38
C ILE A 160 -0.75 -8.73 9.22
N ILE A 161 -1.98 -8.58 8.77
CA ILE A 161 -2.92 -9.69 8.58
C ILE A 161 -2.84 -10.16 7.14
N VAL A 162 -2.50 -11.45 6.94
CA VAL A 162 -2.42 -12.10 5.62
C VAL A 162 -3.53 -13.13 5.54
N SER A 163 -4.61 -12.84 4.81
CA SER A 163 -5.81 -13.65 4.72
C SER A 163 -6.57 -13.34 3.43
N ASP A 164 -7.48 -14.19 3.03
CA ASP A 164 -8.50 -13.85 2.02
C ASP A 164 -9.67 -13.07 2.62
N PHE A 165 -9.72 -12.99 3.97
CA PHE A 165 -10.78 -12.30 4.73
C PHE A 165 -12.19 -12.80 4.42
N SER A 166 -12.32 -13.99 3.84
CA SER A 166 -13.61 -14.55 3.43
C SER A 166 -14.08 -15.64 4.36
N GLU A 167 -15.41 -15.75 4.45
CA GLU A 167 -16.05 -16.87 5.10
C GLU A 167 -16.18 -18.04 4.12
N THR A 168 -15.96 -19.26 4.60
CA THR A 168 -16.34 -20.46 3.84
C THR A 168 -17.76 -20.82 4.23
N PRO A 169 -18.77 -20.72 3.34
CA PRO A 169 -20.16 -21.02 3.67
C PRO A 169 -20.31 -22.40 4.31
N GLY A 170 -20.96 -22.44 5.48
CA GLY A 170 -21.19 -23.68 6.24
C GLY A 170 -20.01 -24.19 7.05
N VAL A 171 -18.82 -23.59 6.95
CA VAL A 171 -17.61 -24.00 7.68
C VAL A 171 -17.09 -22.88 8.58
N ASP A 172 -17.17 -21.63 8.14
CA ASP A 172 -16.57 -20.49 8.82
C ASP A 172 -17.57 -19.65 9.60
N ASP A 173 -17.08 -19.08 10.68
CA ASP A 173 -17.75 -18.10 11.50
C ASP A 173 -16.80 -16.90 11.72
N ILE A 174 -16.40 -16.27 10.61
CA ILE A 174 -15.87 -14.93 10.69
C ILE A 174 -17.04 -14.01 10.98
N ARG A 175 -17.24 -13.72 12.27
CA ARG A 175 -18.19 -12.67 12.62
C ARG A 175 -17.48 -11.32 12.50
N PRO A 176 -17.81 -10.48 11.51
CA PRO A 176 -17.20 -9.14 11.41
C PRO A 176 -17.28 -8.40 12.74
N ALA A 177 -18.36 -8.54 13.49
CA ALA A 177 -18.51 -7.93 14.80
C ALA A 177 -17.41 -8.35 15.79
N THR A 178 -17.04 -9.64 15.86
CA THR A 178 -15.96 -10.12 16.77
C THR A 178 -14.59 -9.70 16.30
N VAL A 179 -14.37 -9.58 15.00
CA VAL A 179 -13.13 -9.06 14.43
C VAL A 179 -12.99 -7.57 14.75
N MET A 180 -14.06 -6.80 14.59
CA MET A 180 -14.10 -5.37 14.87
C MET A 180 -13.97 -5.07 16.36
N GLU A 181 -14.56 -5.89 17.23
CA GLU A 181 -14.35 -5.80 18.68
C GLU A 181 -12.88 -6.03 19.06
N ALA A 182 -12.26 -7.08 18.51
CA ALA A 182 -10.87 -7.42 18.78
C ALA A 182 -9.93 -6.29 18.32
N ILE A 183 -10.09 -5.76 17.10
CA ILE A 183 -9.23 -4.68 16.59
C ILE A 183 -9.41 -3.38 17.38
N THR A 184 -10.65 -3.05 17.76
CA THR A 184 -10.94 -1.87 18.57
C THR A 184 -10.27 -1.97 19.94
N LYS A 185 -10.34 -3.14 20.58
CA LYS A 185 -9.71 -3.38 21.89
C LYS A 185 -8.20 -3.27 21.81
N VAL A 186 -7.57 -3.93 20.84
CA VAL A 186 -6.11 -3.88 20.65
C VAL A 186 -5.68 -2.45 20.30
N ASN A 187 -6.41 -1.75 19.43
CA ASN A 187 -6.11 -0.35 19.12
C ASN A 187 -6.25 0.57 20.33
N ALA A 188 -7.25 0.34 21.19
CA ALA A 188 -7.41 1.11 22.43
C ALA A 188 -6.25 0.87 23.43
N GLU A 189 -5.69 -0.36 23.49
CA GLU A 189 -4.58 -0.70 24.37
C GLU A 189 -3.26 -0.07 23.90
N TYR A 190 -2.98 -0.08 22.58
CA TYR A 190 -1.71 0.37 22.03
C TYR A 190 -1.73 1.80 21.53
N GLY A 191 -2.88 2.31 21.15
CA GLY A 191 -3.06 3.68 20.66
C GLY A 191 -2.18 3.99 19.46
N ASP A 192 -1.46 5.08 19.53
CA ASP A 192 -0.58 5.61 18.48
C ASP A 192 0.69 4.78 18.22
N LYS A 193 0.95 3.78 19.05
CA LYS A 193 2.07 2.87 18.88
C LYS A 193 1.74 1.67 18.01
N LEU A 194 0.50 1.55 17.51
CA LEU A 194 0.07 0.41 16.70
C LEU A 194 -0.34 0.83 15.30
N CYS A 195 0.20 0.14 14.31
CA CYS A 195 -0.29 0.15 12.94
C CYS A 195 -0.91 -1.20 12.58
N VAL A 196 -1.94 -1.20 11.75
CA VAL A 196 -2.53 -2.44 11.25
C VAL A 196 -2.55 -2.42 9.72
N TYR A 197 -2.01 -3.47 9.14
CA TYR A 197 -1.96 -3.68 7.69
C TYR A 197 -2.72 -4.95 7.33
N ALA A 198 -3.46 -4.93 6.24
CA ALA A 198 -4.16 -6.08 5.69
C ALA A 198 -3.62 -6.42 4.31
N ILE A 199 -3.13 -7.65 4.12
CA ILE A 199 -2.76 -8.21 2.83
C ILE A 199 -3.86 -9.19 2.43
N GLN A 200 -4.73 -8.79 1.53
CA GLN A 200 -5.79 -9.65 1.01
C GLN A 200 -5.23 -10.59 -0.04
N VAL A 201 -5.43 -11.89 0.13
CA VAL A 201 -5.00 -12.95 -0.79
C VAL A 201 -6.21 -13.46 -1.56
N GLY A 202 -6.17 -13.36 -2.89
CA GLY A 202 -7.35 -13.60 -3.72
C GLY A 202 -8.27 -12.38 -3.72
N TYR A 203 -9.46 -12.56 -4.28
CA TYR A 203 -10.43 -11.47 -4.39
C TYR A 203 -11.83 -11.98 -4.10
N THR A 204 -12.37 -11.55 -2.97
CA THR A 204 -13.80 -11.69 -2.66
C THR A 204 -14.31 -10.32 -2.24
N PRO A 205 -15.54 -9.92 -2.65
CA PRO A 205 -16.12 -8.63 -2.25
C PRO A 205 -16.18 -8.47 -0.73
N ASP A 206 -16.67 -9.50 -0.02
CA ASP A 206 -16.82 -9.51 1.44
C ASP A 206 -15.46 -9.42 2.15
N GLY A 207 -14.45 -10.17 1.64
CA GLY A 207 -13.09 -10.13 2.17
C GLY A 207 -12.43 -8.76 1.96
N LYS A 208 -12.71 -8.10 0.85
CA LYS A 208 -12.27 -6.73 0.62
C LYS A 208 -12.90 -5.78 1.63
N GLU A 209 -14.22 -5.85 1.80
CA GLU A 209 -14.95 -5.00 2.73
C GLU A 209 -14.45 -5.17 4.16
N LEU A 210 -14.30 -6.41 4.63
CA LEU A 210 -13.79 -6.69 5.98
C LEU A 210 -12.35 -6.17 6.16
N SER A 211 -11.46 -6.40 5.19
CA SER A 211 -10.09 -5.91 5.27
C SER A 211 -10.02 -4.37 5.35
N GLU A 212 -10.87 -3.68 4.61
CA GLU A 212 -11.00 -2.22 4.65
C GLU A 212 -11.56 -1.73 6.00
N GLN A 213 -12.59 -2.38 6.53
CA GLN A 213 -13.16 -2.06 7.85
C GLN A 213 -12.12 -2.21 8.97
N ILE A 214 -11.32 -3.29 8.96
CA ILE A 214 -10.26 -3.52 9.95
C ILE A 214 -9.28 -2.34 9.96
N VAL A 215 -8.75 -1.96 8.80
CA VAL A 215 -7.71 -0.93 8.72
C VAL A 215 -8.25 0.48 8.96
N GLN A 216 -9.52 0.74 8.68
CA GLN A 216 -10.18 2.02 8.97
C GLN A 216 -10.37 2.27 10.47
N ASN A 217 -10.41 1.21 11.29
CA ASN A 217 -10.50 1.33 12.74
C ASN A 217 -9.18 1.63 13.44
N VAL A 218 -8.08 1.69 12.68
CA VAL A 218 -6.77 2.01 13.20
C VAL A 218 -6.19 3.18 12.40
N GLU A 219 -5.76 4.20 13.09
CA GLU A 219 -5.16 5.36 12.44
C GLU A 219 -3.93 4.94 11.63
N GLY A 220 -3.90 5.30 10.34
CA GLY A 220 -2.82 4.92 9.42
C GLY A 220 -2.87 3.48 8.92
N GLY A 221 -3.94 2.75 9.19
CA GLY A 221 -4.15 1.42 8.63
C GLY A 221 -4.16 1.42 7.10
N TYR A 222 -3.74 0.30 6.51
CA TYR A 222 -3.65 0.18 5.05
C TYR A 222 -3.93 -1.24 4.59
N THR A 223 -4.77 -1.38 3.56
CA THR A 223 -5.04 -2.67 2.91
C THR A 223 -4.42 -2.71 1.51
N VAL A 224 -3.96 -3.89 1.12
CA VAL A 224 -3.41 -4.15 -0.21
C VAL A 224 -3.74 -5.57 -0.64
N ASN A 225 -3.97 -5.77 -1.95
CA ASN A 225 -4.10 -7.13 -2.49
C ASN A 225 -2.71 -7.72 -2.77
N ALA A 226 -2.50 -9.00 -2.42
CA ALA A 226 -1.25 -9.74 -2.61
C ALA A 226 -0.79 -9.78 -4.06
N ASP A 227 -1.71 -9.77 -5.03
CA ASP A 227 -1.38 -9.74 -6.47
C ASP A 227 -0.61 -8.47 -6.88
N ARG A 228 -0.79 -7.37 -6.17
CA ARG A 228 0.02 -6.16 -6.37
C ARG A 228 1.44 -6.33 -5.86
N LEU A 229 1.60 -7.08 -4.77
CA LEU A 229 2.88 -7.27 -4.08
C LEU A 229 3.83 -8.26 -4.78
N VAL A 230 3.39 -8.94 -5.84
CA VAL A 230 4.29 -9.78 -6.68
C VAL A 230 5.35 -8.93 -7.40
N LYS A 231 5.13 -7.62 -7.53
CA LYS A 231 6.06 -6.70 -8.17
C LYS A 231 7.06 -6.14 -7.14
N PRO A 232 8.38 -6.23 -7.38
CA PRO A 232 9.38 -5.79 -6.41
C PRO A 232 9.22 -4.35 -5.95
N ALA A 233 8.89 -3.41 -6.85
CA ALA A 233 8.68 -2.01 -6.50
C ALA A 233 7.44 -1.79 -5.61
N ALA A 234 6.34 -2.51 -5.87
CA ALA A 234 5.15 -2.42 -5.03
C ALA A 234 5.37 -3.04 -3.64
N MET A 235 6.12 -4.14 -3.58
CA MET A 235 6.54 -4.74 -2.32
C MET A 235 7.45 -3.80 -1.53
N ALA A 236 8.41 -3.15 -2.19
CA ALA A 236 9.28 -2.16 -1.55
C ALA A 236 8.45 -1.01 -0.96
N ALA A 237 7.52 -0.43 -1.70
CA ALA A 237 6.63 0.62 -1.21
C ALA A 237 5.76 0.17 -0.02
N PHE A 238 5.32 -1.09 -0.01
CA PHE A 238 4.62 -1.66 1.14
C PHE A 238 5.53 -1.81 2.35
N VAL A 239 6.75 -2.33 2.17
CA VAL A 239 7.75 -2.48 3.24
C VAL A 239 8.17 -1.12 3.79
N GLU A 240 8.40 -0.12 2.95
CA GLU A 240 8.65 1.27 3.37
C GLU A 240 7.52 1.79 4.26
N ARG A 241 6.26 1.53 3.88
CA ARG A 241 5.10 1.92 4.69
C ARG A 241 5.09 1.22 6.05
N VAL A 242 5.38 -0.06 6.10
CA VAL A 242 5.46 -0.82 7.36
C VAL A 242 6.58 -0.29 8.26
N ILE A 243 7.79 -0.09 7.70
CA ILE A 243 8.98 0.31 8.46
C ILE A 243 8.91 1.78 8.90
N ALA A 244 8.53 2.68 7.99
CA ALA A 244 8.47 4.11 8.28
C ALA A 244 7.28 4.48 9.18
N GLY A 245 6.37 3.52 9.43
CA GLY A 245 5.21 3.74 10.27
C GLY A 245 4.43 4.98 9.83
N ASN A 246 3.98 5.02 8.57
CA ASN A 246 3.17 6.15 8.06
C ASN A 246 1.88 6.38 8.89
N CYS A 247 1.54 5.48 9.78
CA CYS A 247 0.56 5.65 10.84
C CYS A 247 0.83 6.87 11.72
N LEU A 248 2.10 7.19 11.95
CA LEU A 248 2.49 8.32 12.80
C LEU A 248 2.47 9.68 12.06
N ARG A 249 2.45 9.66 10.73
CA ARG A 249 2.49 10.91 9.96
C ARG A 249 1.24 11.77 10.16
N TYR A 250 0.08 11.14 10.33
CA TYR A 250 -1.17 11.84 10.61
C TYR A 250 -1.24 12.38 12.05
N ARG A 251 -0.68 11.66 13.03
CA ARG A 251 -0.73 12.09 14.44
C ARG A 251 0.38 13.06 14.84
N GLN A 252 1.55 13.01 14.23
CA GLN A 252 2.57 14.05 14.49
C GLN A 252 2.10 15.42 14.02
N LEU A 253 1.22 15.49 13.02
CA LEU A 253 0.53 16.74 12.66
C LEU A 253 -0.53 17.13 13.68
N ALA A 254 -1.15 16.18 14.38
CA ALA A 254 -2.16 16.44 15.42
C ALA A 254 -1.58 16.55 16.85
N ALA A 255 -0.41 15.98 17.14
CA ALA A 255 0.22 15.93 18.46
C ALA A 255 1.39 16.91 18.64
N GLN A 256 1.72 17.73 17.65
CA GLN A 256 2.63 18.86 17.82
C GLN A 256 2.02 19.88 18.76
N PRO A 257 2.77 20.43 19.73
CA PRO A 257 2.24 21.48 20.58
C PRO A 257 1.78 22.65 19.71
N LYS A 258 0.59 23.10 19.96
CA LYS A 258 -0.29 24.14 19.39
C LYS A 258 0.30 25.28 18.51
N GLU A 259 1.43 25.13 17.85
CA GLU A 259 2.03 26.22 17.10
C GLU A 259 1.90 26.17 15.57
N LYS A 260 1.59 25.04 14.94
CA LYS A 260 1.26 25.01 13.48
C LYS A 260 0.57 23.70 13.10
N VAL A 261 -0.73 23.70 13.01
CA VAL A 261 -1.47 22.62 12.33
C VAL A 261 -1.69 23.02 10.87
N VAL A 262 -1.13 22.25 9.95
CA VAL A 262 -1.41 22.37 8.51
C VAL A 262 -2.38 21.25 8.16
N ILE A 263 -3.64 21.59 7.91
CA ILE A 263 -4.65 20.62 7.48
C ILE A 263 -4.73 20.67 5.96
N LEU A 264 -4.49 19.53 5.31
CA LEU A 264 -4.73 19.35 3.88
C LEU A 264 -6.18 18.87 3.73
N ALA A 265 -7.05 19.75 3.29
CA ALA A 265 -8.43 19.41 2.94
C ALA A 265 -8.66 19.72 1.46
N THR A 266 -9.31 18.82 0.73
CA THR A 266 -9.89 19.13 -0.57
C THR A 266 -11.31 19.64 -0.37
N GLU A 267 -11.81 20.47 -1.29
CA GLU A 267 -13.17 21.07 -1.21
C GLU A 267 -14.27 20.03 -0.99
N SER A 268 -14.05 18.80 -1.41
CA SER A 268 -15.01 17.69 -1.23
C SER A 268 -15.10 17.16 0.21
N MET A 269 -14.20 17.57 1.11
CA MET A 269 -14.11 17.08 2.49
C MET A 269 -14.54 18.12 3.55
N VAL A 270 -14.76 19.36 3.15
CA VAL A 270 -15.09 20.44 4.08
C VAL A 270 -16.58 20.78 3.97
N SER A 271 -17.36 20.46 4.99
CA SER A 271 -18.74 20.97 5.11
C SER A 271 -18.71 22.42 5.56
N GLU A 272 -19.75 23.20 5.18
CA GLU A 272 -19.91 24.62 5.52
C GLU A 272 -19.73 24.90 7.02
N LYS A 273 -20.19 24.00 7.89
CA LYS A 273 -20.00 24.09 9.36
C LYS A 273 -18.54 23.94 9.83
N VAL A 274 -17.71 23.22 9.08
CA VAL A 274 -16.27 23.07 9.38
C VAL A 274 -15.54 24.33 8.97
N PHE A 275 -15.96 24.97 7.87
CA PHE A 275 -15.38 26.20 7.39
C PHE A 275 -15.60 27.35 8.39
N ASP A 276 -16.79 27.48 8.97
CA ASP A 276 -17.10 28.52 9.99
C ASP A 276 -16.31 28.29 11.28
N ALA A 277 -16.23 27.04 11.78
CA ALA A 277 -15.42 26.68 12.96
C ALA A 277 -13.92 26.95 12.75
N MET A 278 -13.43 26.78 11.51
CA MET A 278 -12.04 27.05 11.13
C MET A 278 -11.76 28.57 11.02
N SER A 279 -12.76 29.38 10.67
CA SER A 279 -12.65 30.82 10.63
C SER A 279 -12.44 31.42 12.02
N ASP A 280 -13.12 30.92 13.04
CA ASP A 280 -12.99 31.33 14.43
C ASP A 280 -11.64 30.94 15.05
N MET A 281 -11.10 29.76 14.67
CA MET A 281 -9.77 29.28 15.07
C MET A 281 -8.63 30.14 14.47
N LYS A 282 -8.86 30.76 13.30
CA LYS A 282 -7.87 31.58 12.60
C LYS A 282 -7.53 32.85 13.32
N ALA A 283 -8.43 33.35 14.17
CA ALA A 283 -8.27 34.61 14.91
C ALA A 283 -7.34 34.51 16.12
N GLU A 284 -7.18 33.32 16.72
CA GLU A 284 -6.47 33.15 18.00
C GLU A 284 -5.13 32.42 17.94
N ASN A 285 -4.83 31.61 16.90
CA ASN A 285 -3.68 30.71 16.90
C ASN A 285 -3.01 30.52 15.51
N LYS A 286 -2.46 31.50 14.86
CA LYS A 286 -1.57 31.39 13.67
C LYS A 286 -1.58 30.04 12.89
N VAL A 287 -2.77 29.42 12.73
CA VAL A 287 -2.95 28.21 11.93
C VAL A 287 -3.13 28.63 10.48
N VAL A 288 -2.23 28.20 9.61
CA VAL A 288 -2.37 28.41 8.17
C VAL A 288 -2.91 27.12 7.58
N ILE A 289 -4.15 27.17 7.10
CA ILE A 289 -4.78 26.06 6.38
C ILE A 289 -4.59 26.32 4.90
N LEU A 290 -3.89 25.41 4.22
CA LEU A 290 -3.75 25.43 2.77
C LEU A 290 -4.60 24.32 2.19
N ALA A 291 -5.75 24.66 1.62
CA ALA A 291 -6.62 23.75 0.91
C ALA A 291 -6.34 23.89 -0.60
N PHE A 292 -5.64 22.93 -1.18
CA PHE A 292 -5.43 22.86 -2.63
C PHE A 292 -6.52 22.02 -3.26
N GLU A 293 -7.03 22.49 -4.40
CA GLU A 293 -7.95 21.70 -5.20
C GLU A 293 -7.20 20.69 -6.07
N ASP A 294 -7.76 19.48 -6.20
CA ASP A 294 -7.23 18.44 -7.06
C ASP A 294 -7.35 18.82 -8.55
N VAL A 295 -6.33 18.49 -9.30
CA VAL A 295 -6.28 18.72 -10.74
C VAL A 295 -6.59 17.42 -11.48
N HIS A 296 -7.72 17.38 -12.18
CA HIS A 296 -8.16 16.19 -12.91
C HIS A 296 -7.80 16.22 -14.39
N PHE A 297 -7.47 15.04 -14.92
CA PHE A 297 -7.07 14.83 -16.31
C PHE A 297 -8.04 13.92 -17.05
N ASP A 298 -8.10 14.07 -18.39
CA ASP A 298 -8.76 13.10 -19.24
C ASP A 298 -7.99 11.78 -19.31
N PHE A 299 -8.68 10.73 -19.72
CA PHE A 299 -8.05 9.43 -19.95
C PHE A 299 -6.90 9.58 -20.95
N ASP A 300 -5.78 8.96 -20.61
CA ASP A 300 -4.54 8.93 -21.40
C ASP A 300 -3.95 10.30 -21.77
N LYS A 301 -4.35 11.37 -21.07
CA LYS A 301 -3.82 12.72 -21.30
C LYS A 301 -3.06 13.26 -20.10
N SER A 302 -2.05 14.08 -20.39
CA SER A 302 -1.32 14.93 -19.44
C SER A 302 -1.43 16.42 -19.78
N THR A 303 -2.31 16.78 -20.73
CA THR A 303 -2.59 18.18 -21.09
C THR A 303 -3.58 18.78 -20.12
N LEU A 304 -3.31 20.02 -19.69
CA LEU A 304 -4.19 20.77 -18.79
C LEU A 304 -5.39 21.32 -19.54
N LYS A 305 -6.58 21.06 -19.04
CA LYS A 305 -7.83 21.60 -19.59
C LYS A 305 -8.06 23.05 -19.13
N PRO A 306 -8.92 23.84 -19.80
CA PRO A 306 -9.24 25.20 -19.35
C PRO A 306 -9.79 25.24 -17.92
N GLU A 307 -10.65 24.30 -17.54
CA GLU A 307 -11.19 24.19 -16.17
C GLU A 307 -10.07 23.93 -15.15
N THR A 308 -9.13 23.07 -15.49
CA THR A 308 -7.94 22.76 -14.70
C THR A 308 -7.07 24.00 -14.48
N GLN A 309 -6.92 24.85 -15.49
CA GLN A 309 -6.16 26.10 -15.37
C GLN A 309 -6.82 27.06 -14.37
N THR A 310 -8.15 27.08 -14.30
CA THR A 310 -8.88 27.89 -13.31
C THR A 310 -8.61 27.40 -11.87
N ILE A 311 -8.59 26.08 -11.66
CA ILE A 311 -8.22 25.46 -10.39
C ILE A 311 -6.77 25.84 -10.03
N LEU A 312 -5.85 25.68 -10.99
CA LEU A 312 -4.44 26.02 -10.77
C LEU A 312 -4.23 27.50 -10.42
N LYS A 313 -5.01 28.43 -10.98
CA LYS A 313 -4.95 29.84 -10.58
C LYS A 313 -5.33 30.08 -9.11
N ARG A 314 -6.31 29.35 -8.58
CA ARG A 314 -6.65 29.40 -7.15
C ARG A 314 -5.53 28.81 -6.29
N ASN A 315 -5.00 27.67 -6.67
CA ASN A 315 -3.86 27.06 -5.98
C ASN A 315 -2.61 27.95 -6.02
N ILE A 316 -2.39 28.68 -7.09
CA ILE A 316 -1.33 29.69 -7.22
C ILE A 316 -1.50 30.81 -6.20
N GLN A 317 -2.72 31.29 -5.99
CA GLN A 317 -2.94 32.35 -4.99
C GLN A 317 -2.58 31.88 -3.58
N LEU A 318 -2.94 30.63 -3.23
CA LEU A 318 -2.52 30.03 -1.96
C LEU A 318 -1.00 29.96 -1.81
N LEU A 319 -0.28 29.64 -2.88
CA LEU A 319 1.19 29.59 -2.87
C LEU A 319 1.85 30.97 -2.77
N LYS A 320 1.22 32.02 -3.33
CA LYS A 320 1.64 33.42 -3.18
C LYS A 320 1.52 33.89 -1.74
N ASP A 321 0.38 33.59 -1.13
CA ASP A 321 0.07 33.98 0.24
C ASP A 321 0.96 33.23 1.26
N ASN A 322 1.59 32.12 0.82
CA ASN A 322 2.47 31.30 1.65
C ASN A 322 3.85 31.09 1.01
N PRO A 323 4.70 32.11 0.95
CA PRO A 323 5.94 32.10 0.18
C PRO A 323 6.99 31.10 0.67
N LYS A 324 6.88 30.62 1.90
CA LYS A 324 7.78 29.62 2.50
C LYS A 324 7.35 28.18 2.27
N ALA A 325 6.15 27.93 1.75
CA ALA A 325 5.65 26.58 1.53
C ALA A 325 6.40 25.92 0.37
N LYS A 326 6.95 24.73 0.60
CA LYS A 326 7.50 23.82 -0.42
C LYS A 326 6.45 22.78 -0.75
N ILE A 327 6.26 22.49 -2.02
CA ILE A 327 5.18 21.63 -2.51
C ILE A 327 5.73 20.48 -3.33
N ARG A 328 5.22 19.30 -3.07
CA ARG A 328 5.38 18.14 -3.95
C ARG A 328 4.10 17.94 -4.75
N ILE A 329 4.23 17.90 -6.06
CA ILE A 329 3.15 17.69 -7.01
C ILE A 329 3.11 16.20 -7.32
N ALA A 330 2.07 15.51 -6.86
CA ALA A 330 1.92 14.08 -6.93
C ALA A 330 0.90 13.68 -8.01
N GLY A 331 1.36 12.98 -9.05
CA GLY A 331 0.51 12.54 -10.16
C GLY A 331 -0.02 11.12 -9.97
N TYR A 332 -1.24 10.89 -10.44
CA TYR A 332 -1.93 9.59 -10.36
C TYR A 332 -2.65 9.25 -11.68
N THR A 333 -2.95 7.96 -11.86
CA THR A 333 -3.70 7.46 -13.02
C THR A 333 -4.83 6.54 -12.57
N SER A 334 -5.76 6.27 -13.50
CA SER A 334 -6.64 5.11 -13.39
C SER A 334 -5.83 3.80 -13.49
N ALA A 335 -6.43 2.69 -13.11
CA ALA A 335 -5.83 1.36 -13.18
C ALA A 335 -5.82 0.78 -14.62
N ALA A 336 -6.32 1.52 -15.62
CA ALA A 336 -6.31 1.11 -17.01
C ALA A 336 -4.89 1.21 -17.60
N GLY A 337 -4.42 0.14 -18.24
CA GLY A 337 -3.10 0.08 -18.86
C GLY A 337 -2.07 -0.72 -18.07
N THR A 338 -0.80 -0.58 -18.44
CA THR A 338 0.31 -1.21 -17.70
C THR A 338 0.84 -0.29 -16.63
N MET A 339 1.33 -0.83 -15.53
CA MET A 339 1.91 -0.02 -14.44
C MET A 339 3.06 0.87 -14.93
N ALA A 340 3.94 0.34 -15.80
CA ALA A 340 5.04 1.15 -16.34
C ALA A 340 4.53 2.34 -17.16
N TYR A 341 3.47 2.13 -17.94
CA TYR A 341 2.81 3.20 -18.67
C TYR A 341 2.16 4.21 -17.72
N ASN A 342 1.41 3.72 -16.71
CA ASN A 342 0.74 4.53 -15.72
C ASN A 342 1.73 5.31 -14.85
N GLN A 343 2.87 4.72 -14.50
CA GLN A 343 3.96 5.42 -13.83
C GLN A 343 4.44 6.61 -14.66
N ALA A 344 4.81 6.37 -15.93
CA ALA A 344 5.27 7.42 -16.83
C ALA A 344 4.18 8.50 -17.10
N LEU A 345 2.90 8.10 -17.20
CA LEU A 345 1.79 9.04 -17.41
C LEU A 345 1.58 9.93 -16.17
N SER A 346 1.65 9.36 -14.97
CA SER A 346 1.52 10.12 -13.72
C SER A 346 2.64 11.15 -13.54
N GLU A 347 3.87 10.79 -13.90
CA GLU A 347 5.01 11.73 -13.92
C GLU A 347 4.81 12.86 -14.92
N ARG A 348 4.32 12.55 -16.13
CA ARG A 348 4.01 13.60 -17.13
C ARG A 348 2.94 14.55 -16.64
N ARG A 349 1.90 14.06 -15.95
CA ARG A 349 0.85 14.88 -15.34
C ARG A 349 1.40 15.81 -14.27
N ALA A 350 2.21 15.30 -13.36
CA ALA A 350 2.86 16.09 -12.32
C ALA A 350 3.76 17.19 -12.92
N LYS A 351 4.56 16.83 -13.94
CA LYS A 351 5.42 17.79 -14.64
C LYS A 351 4.62 18.86 -15.42
N ALA A 352 3.49 18.50 -16.01
CA ALA A 352 2.63 19.47 -16.70
C ALA A 352 2.07 20.53 -15.74
N VAL A 353 1.65 20.11 -14.54
CA VAL A 353 1.22 21.04 -13.48
C VAL A 353 2.40 21.89 -13.00
N GLN A 354 3.55 21.29 -12.73
CA GLN A 354 4.76 22.04 -12.33
C GLN A 354 5.15 23.11 -13.36
N ALA A 355 5.19 22.72 -14.62
CA ALA A 355 5.55 23.64 -15.70
C ALA A 355 4.55 24.82 -15.79
N TYR A 356 3.26 24.57 -15.62
CA TYR A 356 2.26 25.63 -15.58
C TYR A 356 2.50 26.61 -14.43
N LEU A 357 2.74 26.11 -13.21
CA LEU A 357 3.00 26.94 -12.03
C LEU A 357 4.27 27.81 -12.18
N ILE A 358 5.31 27.26 -12.81
CA ILE A 358 6.55 28.00 -13.08
C ILE A 358 6.36 29.02 -14.17
N ASN A 359 5.65 28.69 -15.26
CA ASN A 359 5.43 29.59 -16.39
C ASN A 359 4.56 30.80 -16.06
N GLU A 360 3.63 30.65 -15.10
CA GLU A 360 2.88 31.78 -14.54
C GLU A 360 3.74 32.72 -13.67
N GLY A 361 5.03 32.41 -13.51
CA GLY A 361 6.05 33.28 -12.88
C GLY A 361 5.90 33.50 -11.38
N ILE A 362 5.19 32.63 -10.68
CA ILE A 362 4.70 32.86 -9.33
C ILE A 362 5.38 32.00 -8.27
N VAL A 363 5.87 30.82 -8.70
CA VAL A 363 6.53 29.86 -7.81
C VAL A 363 7.90 29.53 -8.38
N THR A 364 8.93 29.70 -7.58
CA THR A 364 10.29 29.35 -7.98
C THR A 364 10.46 27.83 -8.02
N PRO A 365 11.28 27.31 -8.96
CA PRO A 365 11.47 25.86 -9.14
C PRO A 365 11.94 25.14 -7.88
N ASP A 366 12.71 25.79 -7.00
CA ASP A 366 13.21 25.24 -5.74
C ASP A 366 12.12 24.94 -4.71
N ARG A 367 10.94 25.54 -4.88
CA ARG A 367 9.76 25.29 -4.03
C ARG A 367 8.89 24.12 -4.52
N LEU A 368 9.15 23.60 -5.71
CA LEU A 368 8.32 22.59 -6.36
C LEU A 368 9.12 21.33 -6.64
N SER A 369 8.60 20.20 -6.21
CA SER A 369 9.06 18.86 -6.60
C SER A 369 7.93 18.08 -7.25
N THR A 370 8.24 17.06 -8.05
CA THR A 370 7.24 16.20 -8.71
C THR A 370 7.49 14.74 -8.38
N ILE A 371 6.39 13.98 -8.25
CA ILE A 371 6.42 12.53 -8.13
C ILE A 371 5.25 11.94 -8.91
N GLY A 372 5.46 10.79 -9.56
CA GLY A 372 4.41 9.98 -10.13
C GLY A 372 4.17 8.75 -9.25
N TYR A 373 2.92 8.46 -8.97
CA TYR A 373 2.52 7.24 -8.24
C TYR A 373 1.80 6.23 -9.14
N GLY A 374 1.61 6.56 -10.42
CA GLY A 374 0.85 5.70 -11.34
C GLY A 374 -0.54 5.39 -10.78
N GLU A 375 -0.89 4.11 -10.77
CA GLU A 375 -2.14 3.58 -10.22
C GLU A 375 -2.05 3.12 -8.77
N THR A 376 -0.91 3.31 -8.09
CA THR A 376 -0.61 2.64 -6.80
C THR A 376 -1.37 3.20 -5.60
N ASN A 377 -1.88 4.43 -5.70
CA ASN A 377 -2.61 5.12 -4.62
C ASN A 377 -3.94 5.69 -5.13
N PRO A 378 -4.94 4.84 -5.45
CA PRO A 378 -6.20 5.31 -6.00
C PRO A 378 -7.02 6.09 -4.96
N ALA A 379 -7.68 7.18 -5.39
CA ALA A 379 -8.69 7.87 -4.58
C ALA A 379 -9.95 7.02 -4.42
N MET A 380 -10.27 6.27 -5.49
CA MET A 380 -11.38 5.31 -5.50
C MET A 380 -10.92 4.01 -6.16
N TYR A 381 -11.36 2.90 -5.61
CA TYR A 381 -11.09 1.60 -6.19
C TYR A 381 -11.81 1.43 -7.54
N GLU A 382 -11.09 0.98 -8.57
CA GLU A 382 -11.62 0.67 -9.89
C GLU A 382 -11.91 -0.82 -9.99
N ALA A 383 -13.16 -1.21 -9.77
CA ALA A 383 -13.60 -2.60 -9.90
C ALA A 383 -13.48 -3.12 -11.35
N ALA A 384 -13.67 -2.22 -12.32
CA ALA A 384 -13.58 -2.51 -13.75
C ALA A 384 -12.59 -1.53 -14.42
N PRO A 385 -11.27 -1.81 -14.45
CA PRO A 385 -10.28 -0.92 -15.06
C PRO A 385 -10.50 -0.64 -16.55
N LYS A 386 -11.30 -1.46 -17.24
CA LYS A 386 -11.70 -1.25 -18.64
C LYS A 386 -12.78 -0.17 -18.81
N GLU A 387 -13.49 0.19 -17.74
CA GLU A 387 -14.44 1.30 -17.73
C GLU A 387 -13.72 2.63 -17.54
N LEU A 388 -13.08 3.09 -18.60
CA LEU A 388 -12.14 4.22 -18.64
C LEU A 388 -12.72 5.54 -18.09
N TYR A 389 -14.05 5.67 -18.05
CA TYR A 389 -14.77 6.88 -17.62
C TYR A 389 -15.67 6.65 -16.40
N SER A 390 -15.48 5.54 -15.69
CA SER A 390 -16.17 5.28 -14.43
C SER A 390 -15.88 6.40 -13.41
N LYS A 391 -16.75 6.54 -12.40
CA LYS A 391 -16.54 7.51 -11.32
C LYS A 391 -15.18 7.30 -10.64
N ALA A 392 -14.79 6.05 -10.44
CA ALA A 392 -13.52 5.69 -9.83
C ALA A 392 -12.33 6.06 -10.74
N ALA A 393 -12.39 5.73 -12.04
CA ALA A 393 -11.35 6.09 -13.00
C ALA A 393 -11.14 7.61 -13.06
N LYS A 394 -12.24 8.38 -13.11
CA LYS A 394 -12.17 9.85 -13.10
C LYS A 394 -11.56 10.41 -11.83
N ALA A 395 -11.91 9.88 -10.66
CA ALA A 395 -11.34 10.29 -9.37
C ALA A 395 -9.84 9.99 -9.28
N ASN A 396 -9.38 8.90 -9.92
CA ASN A 396 -7.99 8.47 -9.87
C ASN A 396 -7.08 9.23 -10.86
N MET A 397 -7.63 9.76 -11.95
CA MET A 397 -6.88 10.56 -12.95
C MET A 397 -6.63 11.98 -12.46
N ARG A 398 -5.80 12.14 -11.42
CA ARG A 398 -5.61 13.41 -10.73
C ARG A 398 -4.15 13.75 -10.46
N VAL A 399 -3.94 14.99 -10.05
CA VAL A 399 -2.70 15.48 -9.42
C VAL A 399 -3.07 16.14 -8.10
N LEU A 400 -2.34 15.80 -7.05
CA LEU A 400 -2.46 16.37 -5.71
C LEU A 400 -1.28 17.30 -5.42
N PHE A 401 -1.50 18.25 -4.50
CA PHE A 401 -0.47 19.13 -3.95
C PHE A 401 -0.18 18.71 -2.51
N GLU A 402 1.04 18.25 -2.26
CA GLU A 402 1.50 17.83 -0.93
C GLU A 402 2.47 18.86 -0.38
N ILE A 403 2.18 19.43 0.79
CA ILE A 403 3.10 20.37 1.45
C ILE A 403 4.28 19.58 2.04
N ILE A 404 5.48 20.02 1.73
CA ILE A 404 6.71 19.50 2.36
C ILE A 404 6.95 20.35 3.60
N VAL A 405 6.85 19.73 4.77
CA VAL A 405 7.22 20.34 6.05
C VAL A 405 8.66 19.95 6.35
N GLU A 406 9.56 20.93 6.43
CA GLU A 406 10.96 20.75 6.85
C GLU A 406 11.08 20.69 8.38
#